data_fa35fb199d302b1ed1156afdc3f27f2a
#
_entry.id   fa35fb199d302b1ed1156afdc3f27f2a
#
_cell.length_a   1.000
_cell.length_b   1.000
_cell.length_c   1.000
_cell.angle_alpha   90.00
_cell.angle_beta   90.00
_cell.angle_gamma   90.00
#
_symmetry.space_group_name_H-M   'P 1'
#
loop_
_entity.id
_entity.type
_entity.pdbx_description
1 polymer ?
#
loop_
_entity_poly.entity_id
_entity_poly.type
_entity_poly.pdbx_seq_one_letter_code
_entity_poly.pdbx_strand_id
1 'polypeptide(L)'
;MMQRALIVTLGLLTGLASPLVQSANAVEPWVEGRHYETLPVPVATDDDTVTVTEFFSYACIHCFEFDSAVEAWKADQPEDVVFERVPAVFNRQWMLLAQAYYVARSCDALETTHKPFFRAIHLEGRRFTSEEDVAGFYAGLVENDDAQCSTEEEFLDAFRSFGVGAAVQQAMGRGRAYQASGVPTMIVDGTWRTDGRSAGSNEAMLEVVDHLVRRARAAAAGPADGGSGSP
;
A
#
# COMPACT_ATOMS: atom_id res chain seq x y z
N MET A 1 37.96 69.14 -53.59
CA MET A 1 38.26 67.70 -53.69
C MET A 1 37.47 67.00 -52.59
N MET A 2 36.35 66.37 -52.92
CA MET A 2 35.43 65.72 -51.96
C MET A 2 35.72 64.22 -51.87
N GLN A 3 36.06 63.78 -50.67
CA GLN A 3 36.34 62.38 -50.39
C GLN A 3 35.07 61.76 -49.77
N ARG A 4 34.42 60.82 -50.50
CA ARG A 4 33.25 60.11 -50.07
C ARG A 4 33.67 58.96 -49.18
N ALA A 5 33.20 58.97 -47.95
CA ALA A 5 33.37 57.84 -47.01
C ALA A 5 32.27 56.78 -47.26
N LEU A 6 32.68 55.55 -47.49
CA LEU A 6 31.80 54.42 -47.66
C LEU A 6 31.59 53.76 -46.28
N ILE A 7 30.32 53.79 -45.80
CA ILE A 7 29.96 53.14 -44.53
C ILE A 7 29.51 51.74 -44.89
N VAL A 8 30.26 50.69 -44.48
CA VAL A 8 29.88 49.28 -44.57
C VAL A 8 29.16 48.90 -43.27
N THR A 9 27.88 48.74 -43.35
CA THR A 9 27.06 48.19 -42.25
C THR A 9 27.19 46.63 -42.20
N LEU A 10 27.88 46.16 -41.19
CA LEU A 10 27.99 44.71 -40.87
C LEU A 10 26.76 44.26 -40.08
N GLY A 11 25.83 43.55 -40.73
CA GLY A 11 24.67 42.99 -40.08
C GLY A 11 25.05 41.78 -39.22
N LEU A 12 24.83 41.89 -37.90
CA LEU A 12 25.02 40.82 -36.92
C LEU A 12 23.74 39.95 -36.91
N LEU A 13 23.79 38.75 -37.55
CA LEU A 13 22.77 37.73 -37.38
C LEU A 13 22.97 37.01 -36.04
N THR A 14 22.20 37.41 -35.06
CA THR A 14 22.07 36.63 -33.81
C THR A 14 21.12 35.44 -34.03
N GLY A 15 21.72 34.26 -34.28
CA GLY A 15 21.00 33.00 -34.30
C GLY A 15 20.48 32.65 -32.88
N LEU A 16 19.16 32.66 -32.70
CA LEU A 16 18.51 32.09 -31.51
C LEU A 16 18.68 30.56 -31.54
N ALA A 17 19.68 30.05 -30.85
CA ALA A 17 19.79 28.65 -30.54
C ALA A 17 18.77 28.32 -29.44
N SER A 18 17.62 27.76 -29.80
CA SER A 18 16.69 27.16 -28.82
C SER A 18 17.37 25.95 -28.18
N PRO A 19 17.45 25.89 -26.85
CA PRO A 19 17.93 24.68 -26.20
C PRO A 19 16.92 23.56 -26.46
N LEU A 20 17.31 22.52 -27.17
CA LEU A 20 16.60 21.23 -27.19
C LEU A 20 16.63 20.67 -25.77
N VAL A 21 15.55 20.84 -25.03
CA VAL A 21 15.34 20.11 -23.77
C VAL A 21 15.20 18.64 -24.14
N GLN A 22 16.31 17.94 -24.09
CA GLN A 22 16.35 16.49 -24.19
C GLN A 22 15.76 15.96 -22.90
N SER A 23 14.48 15.55 -22.93
CA SER A 23 13.89 14.73 -21.86
C SER A 23 14.73 13.47 -21.79
N ALA A 24 15.63 13.41 -20.81
CA ALA A 24 16.29 12.17 -20.45
C ALA A 24 15.19 11.21 -20.04
N ASN A 25 14.90 10.20 -20.85
CA ASN A 25 14.12 9.05 -20.43
C ASN A 25 14.90 8.43 -19.27
N ALA A 26 14.54 8.80 -18.04
CA ALA A 26 15.02 8.11 -16.86
C ALA A 26 14.63 6.63 -17.04
N VAL A 27 15.61 5.75 -17.09
CA VAL A 27 15.36 4.31 -17.10
C VAL A 27 14.62 4.01 -15.80
N GLU A 28 13.36 3.63 -15.91
CA GLU A 28 12.55 3.26 -14.74
C GLU A 28 13.22 2.09 -14.04
N PRO A 29 13.57 2.20 -12.76
CA PRO A 29 14.32 1.16 -12.05
C PRO A 29 13.48 -0.11 -11.87
N TRP A 30 12.13 0.03 -11.92
CA TRP A 30 11.18 -1.04 -11.68
C TRP A 30 10.46 -1.45 -12.97
N VAL A 31 10.51 -2.74 -13.32
CA VAL A 31 10.06 -3.30 -14.60
C VAL A 31 8.88 -4.24 -14.35
N GLU A 32 7.77 -4.00 -15.07
CA GLU A 32 6.60 -4.89 -15.09
C GLU A 32 6.98 -6.29 -15.59
N GLY A 33 6.38 -7.32 -15.00
CA GLY A 33 6.68 -8.73 -15.27
C GLY A 33 7.96 -9.23 -14.56
N ARG A 34 8.71 -8.33 -13.90
CA ARG A 34 9.89 -8.68 -13.11
C ARG A 34 9.78 -8.28 -11.64
N HIS A 35 9.48 -7.01 -11.37
CA HIS A 35 9.44 -6.46 -10.02
C HIS A 35 8.00 -6.29 -9.51
N TYR A 36 7.06 -6.17 -10.39
CA TYR A 36 5.63 -6.12 -10.13
C TYR A 36 4.86 -6.68 -11.31
N GLU A 37 3.59 -7.00 -11.10
CA GLU A 37 2.68 -7.50 -12.12
C GLU A 37 1.38 -6.70 -12.11
N THR A 38 0.79 -6.49 -13.29
CA THR A 38 -0.57 -5.95 -13.41
C THR A 38 -1.58 -7.07 -13.19
N LEU A 39 -2.58 -6.82 -12.36
CA LEU A 39 -3.67 -7.77 -12.14
C LEU A 39 -4.51 -7.91 -13.41
N PRO A 40 -4.90 -9.15 -13.80
CA PRO A 40 -5.72 -9.36 -15.00
C PRO A 40 -7.07 -8.66 -14.94
N VAL A 41 -7.62 -8.50 -13.74
CA VAL A 41 -8.84 -7.76 -13.45
C VAL A 41 -8.55 -6.87 -12.24
N PRO A 42 -8.59 -5.55 -12.40
CA PRO A 42 -8.41 -4.64 -11.28
C PRO A 42 -9.48 -4.85 -10.20
N VAL A 43 -9.08 -4.71 -8.95
CA VAL A 43 -9.98 -4.68 -7.81
C VAL A 43 -10.38 -3.23 -7.56
N ALA A 44 -11.68 -2.97 -7.47
CA ALA A 44 -12.16 -1.60 -7.26
C ALA A 44 -11.61 -1.00 -5.96
N THR A 45 -11.15 0.23 -6.07
CA THR A 45 -10.68 1.11 -4.99
C THR A 45 -11.47 2.41 -5.01
N ASP A 46 -11.17 3.34 -4.13
CA ASP A 46 -11.72 4.69 -4.16
C ASP A 46 -11.05 5.49 -5.29
N ASP A 47 -11.83 6.15 -6.14
CA ASP A 47 -11.32 6.90 -7.30
C ASP A 47 -10.59 8.21 -6.90
N ASP A 48 -10.85 8.72 -5.70
CA ASP A 48 -10.27 9.99 -5.20
C ASP A 48 -8.89 9.80 -4.51
N THR A 49 -8.50 8.55 -4.21
CA THR A 49 -7.28 8.23 -3.48
C THR A 49 -6.53 7.06 -4.11
N VAL A 50 -5.22 7.00 -3.89
CA VAL A 50 -4.44 5.81 -4.25
C VAL A 50 -4.43 4.83 -3.08
N THR A 51 -5.15 3.74 -3.21
CA THR A 51 -5.20 2.70 -2.18
C THR A 51 -3.98 1.77 -2.27
N VAL A 52 -3.25 1.64 -1.16
CA VAL A 52 -2.18 0.67 -0.99
C VAL A 52 -2.61 -0.38 0.01
N THR A 53 -2.72 -1.63 -0.43
CA THR A 53 -3.16 -2.75 0.39
C THR A 53 -2.00 -3.67 0.72
N GLU A 54 -1.77 -3.94 1.99
CA GLU A 54 -0.93 -5.05 2.43
C GLU A 54 -1.79 -6.30 2.61
N PHE A 55 -1.57 -7.32 1.79
CA PHE A 55 -2.11 -8.67 2.01
C PHE A 55 -1.13 -9.41 2.92
N PHE A 56 -1.54 -9.68 4.17
CA PHE A 56 -0.67 -10.11 5.26
C PHE A 56 -1.25 -11.25 6.09
N SER A 57 -0.50 -11.79 7.04
CA SER A 57 -1.02 -12.66 8.09
C SER A 57 -0.23 -12.52 9.36
N TYR A 58 -0.91 -12.54 10.50
CA TYR A 58 -0.26 -12.65 11.81
C TYR A 58 0.57 -13.94 11.99
N ALA A 59 0.28 -15.00 11.23
CA ALA A 59 1.08 -16.23 11.27
C ALA A 59 2.40 -16.14 10.48
N CYS A 60 2.59 -15.08 9.70
CA CYS A 60 3.74 -14.95 8.82
C CYS A 60 4.89 -14.18 9.49
N ILE A 61 6.03 -14.84 9.67
CA ILE A 61 7.23 -14.20 10.24
C ILE A 61 7.73 -13.03 9.37
N HIS A 62 7.64 -13.16 8.03
CA HIS A 62 8.07 -12.08 7.14
C HIS A 62 7.14 -10.87 7.19
N CYS A 63 5.84 -11.06 7.47
CA CYS A 63 4.93 -9.94 7.73
C CYS A 63 5.27 -9.25 9.05
N PHE A 64 5.59 -10.01 10.10
CA PHE A 64 6.06 -9.46 11.37
C PHE A 64 7.35 -8.65 11.22
N GLU A 65 8.35 -9.18 10.51
CA GLU A 65 9.61 -8.50 10.24
C GLU A 65 9.41 -7.21 9.40
N PHE A 66 8.46 -7.24 8.50
CA PHE A 66 8.14 -6.14 7.60
C PHE A 66 7.29 -5.04 8.24
N ASP A 67 6.50 -5.35 9.27
CA ASP A 67 5.51 -4.45 9.89
C ASP A 67 6.09 -3.07 10.27
N SER A 68 7.27 -3.04 10.87
CA SER A 68 7.89 -1.77 11.28
C SER A 68 8.27 -0.88 10.10
N ALA A 69 8.69 -1.47 8.98
CA ALA A 69 9.00 -0.72 7.77
C ALA A 69 7.72 -0.19 7.10
N VAL A 70 6.65 -0.99 7.11
CA VAL A 70 5.33 -0.57 6.60
C VAL A 70 4.76 0.58 7.42
N GLU A 71 4.84 0.53 8.74
CA GLU A 71 4.35 1.61 9.60
C GLU A 71 5.13 2.91 9.41
N ALA A 72 6.46 2.82 9.25
CA ALA A 72 7.27 3.99 8.93
C ALA A 72 6.92 4.57 7.55
N TRP A 73 6.81 3.71 6.54
CA TRP A 73 6.40 4.10 5.19
C TRP A 73 5.02 4.77 5.18
N LYS A 74 4.04 4.19 5.87
CA LYS A 74 2.68 4.72 5.99
C LYS A 74 2.66 6.13 6.60
N ALA A 75 3.49 6.38 7.61
CA ALA A 75 3.57 7.68 8.28
C ALA A 75 4.09 8.81 7.37
N ASP A 76 4.88 8.46 6.35
CA ASP A 76 5.47 9.39 5.39
C ASP A 76 4.59 9.62 4.15
N GLN A 77 3.44 8.92 4.04
CA GLN A 77 2.58 9.05 2.86
C GLN A 77 1.72 10.32 2.92
N PRO A 78 1.47 10.95 1.78
CA PRO A 78 0.55 12.09 1.70
C PRO A 78 -0.92 11.66 1.83
N GLU A 79 -1.79 12.62 2.12
CA GLU A 79 -3.22 12.40 2.45
C GLU A 79 -4.02 11.68 1.34
N ASP A 80 -3.60 11.75 0.09
CA ASP A 80 -4.23 11.07 -1.04
C ASP A 80 -3.77 9.61 -1.21
N VAL A 81 -2.91 9.09 -0.33
CA VAL A 81 -2.54 7.67 -0.26
C VAL A 81 -3.17 7.02 0.96
N VAL A 82 -4.09 6.11 0.72
CA VAL A 82 -4.77 5.36 1.78
C VAL A 82 -4.15 3.97 1.92
N PHE A 83 -3.67 3.67 3.11
CA PHE A 83 -3.14 2.35 3.43
C PHE A 83 -4.19 1.49 4.15
N GLU A 84 -4.32 0.24 3.71
CA GLU A 84 -5.15 -0.76 4.38
C GLU A 84 -4.45 -2.12 4.47
N ARG A 85 -4.89 -2.94 5.43
CA ARG A 85 -4.47 -4.34 5.55
C ARG A 85 -5.62 -5.28 5.25
N VAL A 86 -5.32 -6.35 4.52
CA VAL A 86 -6.24 -7.45 4.26
C VAL A 86 -5.60 -8.74 4.73
N PRO A 87 -6.16 -9.39 5.77
CA PRO A 87 -5.59 -10.62 6.28
C PRO A 87 -5.86 -11.81 5.33
N ALA A 88 -4.80 -12.56 5.04
CA ALA A 88 -4.86 -13.77 4.23
C ALA A 88 -5.49 -14.94 5.00
N VAL A 89 -6.30 -15.75 4.29
CA VAL A 89 -6.92 -16.96 4.83
C VAL A 89 -6.54 -18.16 3.95
N PHE A 90 -5.42 -18.81 4.24
CA PHE A 90 -4.97 -19.98 3.48
C PHE A 90 -5.37 -21.32 4.13
N ASN A 91 -5.72 -21.29 5.43
CA ASN A 91 -6.15 -22.47 6.19
C ASN A 91 -6.97 -22.05 7.42
N ARG A 92 -7.42 -23.04 8.19
CA ARG A 92 -8.27 -22.81 9.38
C ARG A 92 -7.58 -21.95 10.47
N GLN A 93 -6.28 -22.17 10.72
CA GLN A 93 -5.52 -21.37 11.69
C GLN A 93 -5.46 -19.90 11.25
N TRP A 94 -5.22 -19.66 9.98
CA TRP A 94 -5.18 -18.31 9.43
C TRP A 94 -6.55 -17.64 9.42
N MET A 95 -7.63 -18.41 9.33
CA MET A 95 -8.98 -17.87 9.46
C MET A 95 -9.21 -17.25 10.85
N LEU A 96 -8.82 -17.93 11.94
CA LEU A 96 -8.90 -17.38 13.30
C LEU A 96 -8.11 -16.08 13.42
N LEU A 97 -6.88 -16.04 12.87
CA LEU A 97 -6.04 -14.85 12.92
C LEU A 97 -6.58 -13.70 12.05
N ALA A 98 -7.25 -14.02 10.95
CA ALA A 98 -7.95 -13.03 10.14
C ALA A 98 -9.19 -12.48 10.85
N GLN A 99 -9.94 -13.34 11.55
CA GLN A 99 -11.03 -12.89 12.42
C GLN A 99 -10.49 -11.97 13.52
N ALA A 100 -9.38 -12.35 14.17
CA ALA A 100 -8.73 -11.53 15.20
C ALA A 100 -8.42 -10.10 14.70
N TYR A 101 -7.91 -9.96 13.47
CA TYR A 101 -7.69 -8.64 12.87
C TYR A 101 -8.99 -7.84 12.73
N TYR A 102 -10.04 -8.46 12.21
CA TYR A 102 -11.31 -7.76 12.01
C TYR A 102 -12.07 -7.50 13.32
N VAL A 103 -11.92 -8.34 14.32
CA VAL A 103 -12.40 -8.09 15.69
C VAL A 103 -11.73 -6.85 16.26
N ALA A 104 -10.39 -6.80 16.25
CA ALA A 104 -9.66 -5.62 16.73
C ALA A 104 -10.07 -4.35 15.98
N ARG A 105 -10.27 -4.45 14.65
CA ARG A 105 -10.74 -3.33 13.81
C ARG A 105 -12.16 -2.90 14.19
N SER A 106 -13.09 -3.84 14.40
CA SER A 106 -14.49 -3.52 14.76
C SER A 106 -14.63 -2.96 16.16
N CYS A 107 -13.67 -3.24 17.03
CA CYS A 107 -13.59 -2.73 18.39
C CYS A 107 -12.74 -1.45 18.53
N ASP A 108 -12.25 -0.87 17.40
CA ASP A 108 -11.33 0.27 17.36
C ASP A 108 -10.05 0.04 18.19
N ALA A 109 -9.61 -1.21 18.24
CA ALA A 109 -8.49 -1.67 19.06
C ALA A 109 -7.23 -2.05 18.25
N LEU A 110 -7.19 -1.80 16.92
CA LEU A 110 -6.04 -2.19 16.09
C LEU A 110 -4.74 -1.54 16.53
N GLU A 111 -4.73 -0.26 16.82
CA GLU A 111 -3.53 0.47 17.24
C GLU A 111 -2.93 -0.11 18.53
N THR A 112 -3.80 -0.56 19.44
CA THR A 112 -3.38 -1.15 20.73
C THR A 112 -2.97 -2.62 20.57
N THR A 113 -3.60 -3.39 19.67
CA THR A 113 -3.46 -4.85 19.66
C THR A 113 -2.55 -5.37 18.55
N HIS A 114 -2.40 -4.67 17.42
CA HIS A 114 -1.72 -5.20 16.23
C HIS A 114 -0.26 -5.63 16.51
N LYS A 115 0.55 -4.71 16.98
CA LYS A 115 1.97 -5.00 17.31
C LYS A 115 2.14 -6.00 18.44
N PRO A 116 1.41 -5.86 19.59
CA PRO A 116 1.46 -6.86 20.65
C PRO A 116 1.05 -8.26 20.19
N PHE A 117 0.04 -8.38 19.30
CA PHE A 117 -0.41 -9.68 18.80
C PHE A 117 0.65 -10.35 17.92
N PHE A 118 1.30 -9.61 17.02
CA PHE A 118 2.46 -10.11 16.29
C PHE A 118 3.59 -10.56 17.21
N ARG A 119 3.93 -9.75 18.21
CA ARG A 119 4.99 -10.06 19.18
C ARG A 119 4.68 -11.32 20.00
N ALA A 120 3.44 -11.45 20.47
CA ALA A 120 3.01 -12.63 21.21
C ALA A 120 3.22 -13.91 20.40
N ILE A 121 2.90 -13.89 19.09
CA ILE A 121 3.07 -15.05 18.19
C ILE A 121 4.56 -15.32 17.92
N HIS A 122 5.32 -14.30 17.49
CA HIS A 122 6.65 -14.50 16.90
C HIS A 122 7.80 -14.39 17.88
N LEU A 123 7.66 -13.63 18.98
CA LEU A 123 8.72 -13.47 19.99
C LEU A 123 8.45 -14.29 21.26
N GLU A 124 7.19 -14.40 21.66
CA GLU A 124 6.82 -15.10 22.90
C GLU A 124 6.38 -16.56 22.62
N GLY A 125 6.22 -16.94 21.34
CA GLY A 125 5.84 -18.28 20.93
C GLY A 125 4.41 -18.65 21.33
N ARG A 126 3.56 -17.64 21.59
CA ARG A 126 2.16 -17.84 21.97
C ARG A 126 1.37 -18.40 20.80
N ARG A 127 0.52 -19.37 21.08
CA ARG A 127 -0.38 -19.97 20.09
C ARG A 127 -1.81 -19.62 20.45
N PHE A 128 -2.51 -19.02 19.52
CA PHE A 128 -3.93 -18.73 19.63
C PHE A 128 -4.69 -19.81 18.89
N THR A 129 -5.50 -20.59 19.59
CA THR A 129 -6.19 -21.78 19.05
C THR A 129 -7.71 -21.64 19.08
N SER A 130 -8.23 -20.64 19.79
CA SER A 130 -9.66 -20.36 19.92
C SER A 130 -9.93 -18.85 19.93
N GLU A 131 -11.21 -18.49 19.80
CA GLU A 131 -11.69 -17.11 19.93
C GLU A 131 -11.45 -16.58 21.34
N GLU A 132 -11.62 -17.43 22.35
CA GLU A 132 -11.39 -17.11 23.78
C GLU A 132 -9.92 -16.76 24.04
N ASP A 133 -8.97 -17.51 23.44
CA ASP A 133 -7.53 -17.21 23.57
C ASP A 133 -7.21 -15.80 23.05
N VAL A 134 -7.82 -15.39 21.94
CA VAL A 134 -7.64 -14.06 21.33
C VAL A 134 -8.34 -12.99 22.14
N ALA A 135 -9.61 -13.22 22.49
CA ALA A 135 -10.43 -12.26 23.23
C ALA A 135 -9.81 -11.92 24.58
N GLY A 136 -9.40 -12.93 25.35
CA GLY A 136 -8.70 -12.74 26.63
C GLY A 136 -7.36 -12.01 26.49
N PHE A 137 -6.64 -12.25 25.38
CA PHE A 137 -5.40 -11.52 25.11
C PHE A 137 -5.67 -10.04 24.80
N TYR A 138 -6.68 -9.74 23.97
CA TYR A 138 -7.04 -8.37 23.62
C TYR A 138 -7.58 -7.59 24.82
N ALA A 139 -8.46 -8.20 25.61
CA ALA A 139 -8.97 -7.60 26.84
C ALA A 139 -7.85 -7.25 27.84
N GLY A 140 -6.76 -8.03 27.87
CA GLY A 140 -5.59 -7.73 28.68
C GLY A 140 -4.69 -6.60 28.16
N LEU A 141 -4.93 -6.11 26.92
CA LEU A 141 -4.19 -5.00 26.32
C LEU A 141 -4.96 -3.68 26.34
N VAL A 142 -6.28 -3.74 26.34
CA VAL A 142 -7.15 -2.57 26.30
C VAL A 142 -7.52 -2.16 27.71
N GLU A 143 -6.86 -1.13 28.25
CA GLU A 143 -7.07 -0.62 29.60
C GLU A 143 -8.09 0.53 29.69
N ASN A 144 -8.77 0.84 28.58
CA ASN A 144 -9.64 2.01 28.48
C ASN A 144 -11.12 1.60 28.48
N ASP A 145 -11.87 2.02 29.50
CA ASP A 145 -13.32 1.80 29.62
C ASP A 145 -14.14 2.50 28.51
N ASP A 146 -13.55 3.48 27.82
CA ASP A 146 -14.19 4.20 26.70
C ASP A 146 -14.01 3.49 25.34
N ALA A 147 -13.23 2.39 25.27
CA ALA A 147 -13.06 1.61 24.05
C ALA A 147 -14.36 0.89 23.68
N GLN A 148 -14.58 0.63 22.39
CA GLN A 148 -15.78 -0.10 21.92
C GLN A 148 -15.83 -1.54 22.45
N CYS A 149 -14.68 -2.15 22.73
CA CYS A 149 -14.55 -3.42 23.44
C CYS A 149 -13.39 -3.30 24.45
N SER A 150 -13.64 -3.64 25.70
CA SER A 150 -12.67 -3.62 26.79
C SER A 150 -12.61 -4.94 27.57
N THR A 151 -13.64 -5.76 27.43
CA THR A 151 -13.78 -7.05 28.13
C THR A 151 -13.67 -8.23 27.16
N GLU A 152 -13.30 -9.40 27.69
CA GLU A 152 -13.26 -10.65 26.94
C GLU A 152 -14.62 -10.96 26.30
N GLU A 153 -15.73 -10.74 27.00
CA GLU A 153 -17.10 -10.97 26.51
C GLU A 153 -17.41 -10.10 25.28
N GLU A 154 -17.07 -8.82 25.32
CA GLU A 154 -17.30 -7.89 24.20
C GLU A 154 -16.47 -8.27 22.96
N PHE A 155 -15.21 -8.69 23.16
CA PHE A 155 -14.41 -9.21 22.04
C PHE A 155 -14.98 -10.52 21.49
N LEU A 156 -15.49 -11.43 22.34
CA LEU A 156 -16.17 -12.65 21.88
C LEU A 156 -17.44 -12.36 21.11
N ASP A 157 -18.23 -11.39 21.54
CA ASP A 157 -19.43 -10.96 20.81
C ASP A 157 -19.05 -10.37 19.43
N ALA A 158 -17.94 -9.62 19.35
CA ALA A 158 -17.42 -9.13 18.08
C ALA A 158 -17.01 -10.30 17.15
N PHE A 159 -16.36 -11.36 17.64
CA PHE A 159 -16.05 -12.57 16.85
C PHE A 159 -17.30 -13.20 16.23
N ARG A 160 -18.43 -13.22 16.95
CA ARG A 160 -19.70 -13.79 16.53
C ARG A 160 -20.54 -12.87 15.66
N SER A 161 -20.10 -11.62 15.47
CA SER A 161 -20.84 -10.64 14.71
C SER A 161 -20.89 -10.99 13.22
N PHE A 162 -22.01 -10.64 12.59
CA PHE A 162 -22.15 -10.75 11.14
C PHE A 162 -21.09 -9.92 10.40
N GLY A 163 -20.73 -8.75 10.94
CA GLY A 163 -19.77 -7.83 10.34
C GLY A 163 -18.37 -8.45 10.20
N VAL A 164 -17.86 -9.07 11.27
CA VAL A 164 -16.56 -9.77 11.24
C VAL A 164 -16.61 -10.95 10.28
N GLY A 165 -17.67 -11.76 10.31
CA GLY A 165 -17.85 -12.87 9.38
C GLY A 165 -17.84 -12.42 7.91
N ALA A 166 -18.58 -11.35 7.59
CA ALA A 166 -18.61 -10.77 6.25
C ALA A 166 -17.25 -10.22 5.81
N ALA A 167 -16.53 -9.52 6.71
CA ALA A 167 -15.22 -8.97 6.41
C ALA A 167 -14.18 -10.07 6.09
N VAL A 168 -14.21 -11.20 6.82
CA VAL A 168 -13.35 -12.35 6.51
C VAL A 168 -13.68 -12.94 5.14
N GLN A 169 -14.97 -13.07 4.79
CA GLN A 169 -15.37 -13.56 3.46
C GLN A 169 -14.93 -12.60 2.34
N GLN A 170 -15.01 -11.29 2.56
CA GLN A 170 -14.50 -10.28 1.63
C GLN A 170 -12.98 -10.39 1.48
N ALA A 171 -12.24 -10.56 2.58
CA ALA A 171 -10.78 -10.75 2.54
C ALA A 171 -10.39 -11.98 1.72
N MET A 172 -11.10 -13.09 1.88
CA MET A 172 -10.90 -14.29 1.07
C MET A 172 -11.18 -14.02 -0.42
N GLY A 173 -12.21 -13.24 -0.73
CA GLY A 173 -12.52 -12.78 -2.09
C GLY A 173 -11.41 -11.93 -2.68
N ARG A 174 -10.96 -10.93 -1.93
CA ARG A 174 -9.85 -10.03 -2.30
C ARG A 174 -8.54 -10.80 -2.52
N GLY A 175 -8.19 -11.73 -1.63
CA GLY A 175 -6.99 -12.57 -1.81
C GLY A 175 -6.99 -13.37 -3.12
N ARG A 176 -8.16 -13.88 -3.55
CA ARG A 176 -8.30 -14.53 -4.86
C ARG A 176 -8.17 -13.53 -6.02
N ALA A 177 -8.78 -12.36 -5.90
CA ALA A 177 -8.73 -11.31 -6.93
C ALA A 177 -7.30 -10.77 -7.10
N TYR A 178 -6.54 -10.63 -6.03
CA TYR A 178 -5.12 -10.26 -6.05
C TYR A 178 -4.22 -11.33 -6.66
N GLN A 179 -4.71 -12.56 -6.82
CA GLN A 179 -3.90 -13.71 -7.24
C GLN A 179 -2.62 -13.86 -6.40
N ALA A 180 -2.69 -13.46 -5.13
CA ALA A 180 -1.57 -13.54 -4.21
C ALA A 180 -1.37 -14.99 -3.74
N SER A 181 -0.19 -15.53 -4.00
CA SER A 181 0.20 -16.90 -3.61
C SER A 181 0.92 -16.96 -2.27
N GLY A 182 1.21 -15.82 -1.68
CA GLY A 182 1.93 -15.69 -0.41
C GLY A 182 1.71 -14.33 0.25
N VAL A 183 2.35 -14.15 1.39
CA VAL A 183 2.36 -12.90 2.16
C VAL A 183 3.78 -12.63 2.70
N PRO A 184 4.20 -11.37 2.89
CA PRO A 184 3.46 -10.18 2.52
C PRO A 184 3.39 -9.99 1.00
N THR A 185 2.28 -9.46 0.51
CA THR A 185 2.11 -8.99 -0.87
C THR A 185 1.49 -7.60 -0.82
N MET A 186 2.04 -6.65 -1.58
CA MET A 186 1.50 -5.30 -1.69
C MET A 186 0.70 -5.16 -2.97
N ILE A 187 -0.46 -4.54 -2.87
CA ILE A 187 -1.33 -4.20 -4.01
C ILE A 187 -1.47 -2.69 -4.05
N VAL A 188 -1.23 -2.09 -5.20
CA VAL A 188 -1.37 -0.64 -5.40
C VAL A 188 -2.53 -0.39 -6.33
N ASP A 189 -3.44 0.46 -5.88
CA ASP A 189 -4.61 0.94 -6.62
C ASP A 189 -5.45 -0.19 -7.21
N GLY A 190 -5.54 -1.30 -6.48
CA GLY A 190 -6.23 -2.50 -6.96
C GLY A 190 -5.75 -3.03 -8.32
N THR A 191 -4.69 -2.47 -8.87
CA THR A 191 -4.22 -2.71 -10.25
C THR A 191 -2.92 -3.48 -10.32
N TRP A 192 -1.95 -3.15 -9.46
CA TRP A 192 -0.62 -3.75 -9.48
C TRP A 192 -0.33 -4.50 -8.19
N ARG A 193 0.39 -5.60 -8.31
CA ARG A 193 0.90 -6.35 -7.16
C ARG A 193 2.40 -6.50 -7.21
N THR A 194 3.03 -6.51 -6.04
CA THR A 194 4.43 -6.84 -5.84
C THR A 194 4.62 -7.63 -4.54
N ASP A 195 5.66 -8.42 -4.47
CA ASP A 195 6.09 -9.15 -3.27
C ASP A 195 7.60 -9.06 -3.08
N GLY A 196 8.10 -9.47 -1.92
CA GLY A 196 9.53 -9.38 -1.60
C GLY A 196 10.42 -10.20 -2.53
N ARG A 197 9.90 -11.28 -3.16
CA ARG A 197 10.65 -12.08 -4.12
C ARG A 197 10.84 -11.32 -5.43
N SER A 198 9.77 -10.74 -5.94
CA SER A 198 9.78 -9.97 -7.19
C SER A 198 10.59 -8.69 -7.04
N ALA A 199 10.43 -7.98 -5.94
CA ALA A 199 11.14 -6.74 -5.66
C ALA A 199 12.63 -6.97 -5.31
N GLY A 200 12.98 -8.16 -4.79
CA GLY A 200 14.34 -8.53 -4.35
C GLY A 200 14.51 -8.52 -2.83
N SER A 201 13.73 -7.74 -2.10
CA SER A 201 13.60 -7.77 -0.63
C SER A 201 12.28 -7.13 -0.19
N ASN A 202 11.94 -7.23 1.09
CA ASN A 202 10.77 -6.56 1.65
C ASN A 202 10.96 -5.02 1.64
N GLU A 203 12.16 -4.52 1.89
CA GLU A 203 12.47 -3.09 1.83
C GLU A 203 12.33 -2.56 0.40
N ALA A 204 12.92 -3.26 -0.58
CA ALA A 204 12.80 -2.92 -1.99
C ALA A 204 11.35 -2.97 -2.47
N MET A 205 10.49 -3.78 -1.85
CA MET A 205 9.05 -3.83 -2.14
C MET A 205 8.36 -2.48 -1.88
N LEU A 206 8.74 -1.75 -0.82
CA LEU A 206 8.20 -0.40 -0.57
C LEU A 206 8.65 0.62 -1.62
N GLU A 207 9.88 0.50 -2.15
CA GLU A 207 10.33 1.35 -3.24
C GLU A 207 9.55 1.08 -4.54
N VAL A 208 9.20 -0.21 -4.80
CA VAL A 208 8.29 -0.57 -5.91
C VAL A 208 6.89 0.01 -5.68
N VAL A 209 6.38 -0.04 -4.45
CA VAL A 209 5.08 0.57 -4.09
C VAL A 209 5.10 2.07 -4.35
N ASP A 210 6.15 2.79 -3.95
CA ASP A 210 6.29 4.23 -4.22
C ASP A 210 6.31 4.55 -5.72
N HIS A 211 6.99 3.71 -6.51
CA HIS A 211 6.96 3.83 -7.97
C HIS A 211 5.54 3.65 -8.51
N LEU A 212 4.80 2.65 -8.04
CA LEU A 212 3.43 2.36 -8.48
C LEU A 212 2.44 3.44 -8.01
N VAL A 213 2.59 3.99 -6.82
CA VAL A 213 1.80 5.14 -6.33
C VAL A 213 1.98 6.35 -7.25
N ARG A 214 3.22 6.69 -7.61
CA ARG A 214 3.46 7.76 -8.58
C ARG A 214 2.82 7.49 -9.93
N ARG A 215 2.84 6.24 -10.40
CA ARG A 215 2.20 5.80 -11.65
C ARG A 215 0.67 5.92 -11.58
N ALA A 216 0.04 5.52 -10.48
CA ALA A 216 -1.39 5.67 -10.26
C ALA A 216 -1.82 7.13 -10.30
N ARG A 217 -1.10 8.00 -9.59
CA ARG A 217 -1.35 9.44 -9.60
C ARG A 217 -1.23 10.07 -10.98
N ALA A 218 -0.21 9.67 -11.76
CA ALA A 218 -0.02 10.16 -13.12
C ALA A 218 -1.16 9.71 -14.05
N ALA A 219 -1.69 8.51 -13.85
CA ALA A 219 -2.84 8.00 -14.60
C ALA A 219 -4.13 8.77 -14.26
N ALA A 220 -4.37 9.06 -12.97
CA ALA A 220 -5.52 9.84 -12.49
C ALA A 220 -5.49 11.31 -12.96
N ALA A 221 -4.29 11.91 -13.08
CA ALA A 221 -4.14 13.29 -13.55
C ALA A 221 -4.46 13.47 -15.05
N GLY A 222 -4.62 12.39 -15.81
CA GLY A 222 -4.86 12.44 -17.25
C GLY A 222 -3.66 12.98 -18.05
N PRO A 223 -3.70 12.96 -19.38
CA PRO A 223 -2.70 13.64 -20.19
C PRO A 223 -2.82 15.15 -19.94
N ALA A 224 -1.71 15.80 -19.54
CA ALA A 224 -1.65 17.24 -19.42
C ALA A 224 -2.17 17.85 -20.73
N ASP A 225 -3.28 18.58 -20.64
CA ASP A 225 -3.93 19.23 -21.79
C ASP A 225 -2.87 20.08 -22.48
N GLY A 226 -2.32 19.56 -23.56
CA GLY A 226 -1.44 20.31 -24.44
C GLY A 226 -2.28 21.42 -25.05
N GLY A 227 -2.29 22.59 -24.41
CA GLY A 227 -3.01 23.76 -24.89
C GLY A 227 -2.76 23.96 -26.37
N SER A 228 -3.72 23.55 -27.18
CA SER A 228 -3.82 23.94 -28.58
C SER A 228 -4.24 25.41 -28.60
N GLY A 229 -3.25 26.29 -28.55
CA GLY A 229 -3.44 27.64 -29.03
C GLY A 229 -3.71 27.55 -30.49
N SER A 230 -4.99 27.70 -30.90
CA SER A 230 -5.37 27.96 -32.26
C SER A 230 -5.16 29.43 -32.60
N PRO A 231 -4.79 29.73 -33.82
CA PRO A 231 -4.42 31.05 -34.33
C PRO A 231 -5.58 32.04 -34.39
#